data_0631d5d18ac7baadaa7677dd98c19ae6
#
_entry.id   0631d5d18ac7baadaa7677dd98c19ae6
#
_cell.length_a   1.000
_cell.length_b   1.000
_cell.length_c   1.000
_cell.angle_alpha   90.00
_cell.angle_beta   90.00
_cell.angle_gamma   90.00
#
_symmetry.space_group_name_H-M   'P 1'
#
loop_
_entity.id
_entity.type
_entity.pdbx_description
1 polymer ?
#
loop_
_entity_poly.entity_id
_entity_poly.type
_entity_poly.pdbx_seq_one_letter_code
_entity_poly.pdbx_strand_id
1 'polypeptide(L)'
;MHDIPLNDTQRIFAEKNHNLVYKFLHEKNLPASEYYDVVIFGYLRAVQRYLTDPNLAGYSFATVAWRAMEGEVVNTHRTDKRRFRVIRFVRPRQSYAGHLTRRSTPIVTDEEALRESEVALLLHALAKRVTPQQMEI
;
A
#
# COMPACT_ATOMS: atom_id res chain seq x y z
N MET A 1 -0.42 -11.56 -16.91
CA MET A 1 0.49 -10.78 -17.77
C MET A 1 1.89 -11.30 -17.51
N HIS A 2 2.53 -11.84 -18.53
CA HIS A 2 3.92 -12.23 -18.42
C HIS A 2 4.77 -10.96 -18.44
N ASP A 3 5.43 -10.67 -17.36
CA ASP A 3 6.45 -9.64 -17.32
C ASP A 3 7.65 -10.14 -18.10
N ILE A 4 7.80 -9.64 -19.32
CA ILE A 4 8.95 -9.94 -20.17
C ILE A 4 10.18 -9.24 -19.55
N PRO A 5 11.29 -9.94 -19.32
CA PRO A 5 12.47 -9.30 -18.77
C PRO A 5 12.97 -8.20 -19.71
N LEU A 6 13.48 -7.14 -19.11
CA LEU A 6 14.05 -6.01 -19.85
C LEU A 6 15.33 -6.41 -20.57
N ASN A 7 15.46 -6.00 -21.82
CA ASN A 7 16.71 -6.09 -22.58
C ASN A 7 17.76 -5.14 -21.98
N ASP A 8 19.04 -5.38 -22.28
CA ASP A 8 20.14 -4.54 -21.78
C ASP A 8 20.00 -3.08 -22.20
N THR A 9 19.57 -2.81 -23.44
CA THR A 9 19.23 -1.46 -23.92
C THR A 9 18.12 -0.81 -23.12
N GLN A 10 17.08 -1.57 -22.79
CA GLN A 10 15.95 -1.09 -21.97
C GLN A 10 16.37 -0.81 -20.53
N ARG A 11 17.27 -1.63 -19.97
CA ARG A 11 17.83 -1.41 -18.62
C ARG A 11 18.63 -0.12 -18.55
N ILE A 12 19.55 0.09 -19.48
CA ILE A 12 20.36 1.31 -19.54
C ILE A 12 19.45 2.55 -19.70
N PHE A 13 18.45 2.46 -20.56
CA PHE A 13 17.50 3.53 -20.75
C PHE A 13 16.67 3.81 -19.49
N ALA A 14 16.23 2.76 -18.79
CA ALA A 14 15.48 2.87 -17.55
C ALA A 14 16.33 3.49 -16.43
N GLU A 15 17.57 3.10 -16.28
CA GLU A 15 18.49 3.67 -15.29
C GLU A 15 18.74 5.15 -15.53
N LYS A 16 18.97 5.54 -16.78
CA LYS A 16 19.20 6.93 -17.16
C LYS A 16 18.02 7.85 -16.84
N ASN A 17 16.80 7.35 -16.97
CA ASN A 17 15.58 8.14 -16.78
C ASN A 17 14.85 7.86 -15.44
N HIS A 18 15.45 7.09 -14.54
CA HIS A 18 14.83 6.66 -13.29
C HIS A 18 14.36 7.82 -12.38
N ASN A 19 14.99 8.97 -12.49
CA ASN A 19 14.59 10.18 -11.75
C ASN A 19 13.14 10.61 -12.01
N LEU A 20 12.55 10.22 -13.15
CA LEU A 20 11.15 10.48 -13.44
C LEU A 20 10.19 9.86 -12.42
N VAL A 21 10.55 8.70 -11.85
CA VAL A 21 9.74 8.02 -10.83
C VAL A 21 9.63 8.89 -9.58
N TYR A 22 10.74 9.39 -9.08
CA TYR A 22 10.75 10.26 -7.91
C TYR A 22 10.08 11.60 -8.16
N LYS A 23 10.28 12.17 -9.34
CA LYS A 23 9.60 13.39 -9.75
C LYS A 23 8.08 13.21 -9.77
N PHE A 24 7.60 12.11 -10.32
CA PHE A 24 6.18 11.77 -10.34
C PHE A 24 5.60 11.66 -8.93
N LEU A 25 6.26 10.90 -8.05
CA LEU A 25 5.84 10.72 -6.66
C LEU A 25 5.76 12.05 -5.91
N HIS A 26 6.75 12.90 -6.12
CA HIS A 26 6.80 14.22 -5.50
C HIS A 26 5.68 15.15 -6.00
N GLU A 27 5.46 15.23 -7.30
CA GLU A 27 4.43 16.12 -7.88
C GLU A 27 3.00 15.66 -7.55
N LYS A 28 2.78 14.34 -7.40
CA LYS A 28 1.48 13.79 -7.00
C LYS A 28 1.30 13.73 -5.48
N ASN A 29 2.26 14.16 -4.68
CA ASN A 29 2.27 14.06 -3.22
C ASN A 29 2.02 12.62 -2.72
N LEU A 30 2.60 11.64 -3.39
CA LEU A 30 2.50 10.23 -3.02
C LEU A 30 3.71 9.82 -2.18
N PRO A 31 3.51 9.18 -1.02
CA PRO A 31 4.62 8.69 -0.21
C PRO A 31 5.35 7.57 -0.95
N ALA A 32 6.66 7.73 -1.12
CA ALA A 32 7.50 6.76 -1.82
C ALA A 32 7.51 5.39 -1.15
N SER A 33 7.40 5.34 0.18
CA SER A 33 7.32 4.08 0.94
C SER A 33 6.15 3.18 0.55
N GLU A 34 5.04 3.77 0.09
CA GLU A 34 3.82 3.03 -0.24
C GLU A 34 3.61 2.86 -1.75
N TYR A 35 3.96 3.87 -2.52
CA TYR A 35 3.63 3.92 -3.94
C TYR A 35 4.79 3.66 -4.89
N TYR A 36 6.02 3.60 -4.41
CA TYR A 36 7.17 3.34 -5.26
C TYR A 36 7.02 2.04 -6.05
N ASP A 37 6.64 0.95 -5.40
CA ASP A 37 6.48 -0.36 -6.04
C ASP A 37 5.39 -0.35 -7.12
N VAL A 38 4.32 0.39 -6.90
CA VAL A 38 3.23 0.54 -7.88
C VAL A 38 3.69 1.34 -9.08
N VAL A 39 4.33 2.47 -8.82
CA VAL A 39 4.75 3.42 -9.87
C VAL A 39 5.88 2.85 -10.72
N ILE A 40 6.82 2.11 -10.11
CA ILE A 40 7.94 1.52 -10.85
C ILE A 40 7.48 0.51 -11.91
N PHE A 41 6.43 -0.27 -11.64
CA PHE A 41 5.87 -1.18 -12.64
C PHE A 41 5.32 -0.43 -13.86
N GLY A 42 4.59 0.65 -13.64
CA GLY A 42 4.11 1.52 -14.73
C GLY A 42 5.26 2.12 -15.52
N TYR A 43 6.31 2.57 -14.84
CA TYR A 43 7.51 3.09 -15.46
C TYR A 43 8.24 2.07 -16.35
N LEU A 44 8.48 0.86 -15.84
CA LEU A 44 9.15 -0.20 -16.59
C LEU A 44 8.35 -0.65 -17.83
N ARG A 45 7.04 -0.74 -17.74
CA ARG A 45 6.17 -0.99 -18.90
C ARG A 45 6.25 0.14 -19.92
N ALA A 46 6.33 1.38 -19.47
CA ALA A 46 6.52 2.52 -20.37
C ALA A 46 7.84 2.45 -21.12
N VAL A 47 8.93 2.05 -20.46
CA VAL A 47 10.23 1.83 -21.09
C VAL A 47 10.15 0.77 -22.18
N GLN A 48 9.55 -0.38 -21.87
CA GLN A 48 9.39 -1.47 -22.85
C GLN A 48 8.57 -1.00 -24.05
N ARG A 49 7.44 -0.39 -23.83
CA ARG A 49 6.56 0.07 -24.92
C ARG A 49 7.20 1.17 -25.76
N TYR A 50 7.84 2.12 -25.13
CA TYR A 50 8.47 3.24 -25.81
C TYR A 50 9.57 2.82 -26.79
N LEU A 51 10.36 1.82 -26.43
CA LEU A 51 11.44 1.29 -27.27
C LEU A 51 10.95 0.24 -28.29
N THR A 52 9.77 -0.31 -28.11
CA THR A 52 9.23 -1.36 -29.00
C THR A 52 8.22 -0.83 -30.00
N ASP A 53 7.42 0.17 -29.61
CA ASP A 53 6.31 0.71 -30.40
C ASP A 53 6.73 1.96 -31.18
N PRO A 54 6.82 1.90 -32.51
CA PRO A 54 7.19 3.04 -33.33
C PRO A 54 6.16 4.19 -33.29
N ASN A 55 4.90 3.91 -32.93
CA ASN A 55 3.85 4.92 -32.82
C ASN A 55 4.10 5.91 -31.67
N LEU A 56 4.88 5.50 -30.68
CA LEU A 56 5.23 6.32 -29.54
C LEU A 56 6.43 7.26 -29.79
N ALA A 57 7.14 7.08 -30.88
CA ALA A 57 8.32 7.88 -31.23
C ALA A 57 8.02 9.39 -31.39
N GLY A 58 6.76 9.75 -31.70
CA GLY A 58 6.29 11.14 -31.78
C GLY A 58 6.07 11.83 -30.42
N TYR A 59 6.07 11.09 -29.34
CA TYR A 59 5.87 11.61 -27.98
C TYR A 59 7.16 11.60 -27.16
N SER A 60 7.27 12.51 -26.20
CA SER A 60 8.40 12.44 -25.27
C SER A 60 8.24 11.22 -24.34
N PHE A 61 9.36 10.58 -24.00
CA PHE A 61 9.34 9.46 -23.05
C PHE A 61 8.71 9.86 -21.70
N ALA A 62 9.00 11.08 -21.23
CA ALA A 62 8.41 11.57 -20.00
C ALA A 62 6.88 11.56 -20.01
N THR A 63 6.26 11.94 -21.13
CA THR A 63 4.79 11.90 -21.28
C THR A 63 4.23 10.48 -21.24
N VAL A 64 4.89 9.56 -21.92
CA VAL A 64 4.47 8.15 -21.96
C VAL A 64 4.63 7.50 -20.59
N ALA A 65 5.76 7.72 -19.94
CA ALA A 65 6.02 7.21 -18.60
C ALA A 65 5.04 7.78 -17.57
N TRP A 66 4.76 9.08 -17.64
CA TRP A 66 3.82 9.74 -16.73
C TRP A 66 2.42 9.14 -16.77
N ARG A 67 1.88 8.93 -17.98
CA ARG A 67 0.57 8.30 -18.18
C ARG A 67 0.53 6.86 -17.69
N ALA A 68 1.61 6.10 -17.91
CA ALA A 68 1.69 4.72 -17.46
C ALA A 68 1.73 4.62 -15.93
N MET A 69 2.53 5.46 -15.28
CA MET A 69 2.60 5.54 -13.82
C MET A 69 1.27 5.96 -13.19
N GLU A 70 0.61 6.96 -13.76
CA GLU A 70 -0.71 7.40 -13.32
C GLU A 70 -1.77 6.30 -13.46
N GLY A 71 -1.73 5.56 -14.56
CA GLY A 71 -2.62 4.41 -14.78
C GLY A 71 -2.46 3.34 -13.70
N GLU A 72 -1.26 3.01 -13.27
CA GLU A 72 -1.02 2.03 -12.21
C GLU A 72 -1.53 2.53 -10.84
N VAL A 73 -1.35 3.78 -10.51
CA VAL A 73 -1.90 4.37 -9.28
C VAL A 73 -3.43 4.30 -9.28
N VAL A 74 -4.07 4.66 -10.40
CA VAL A 74 -5.54 4.56 -10.54
C VAL A 74 -6.03 3.12 -10.42
N ASN A 75 -5.32 2.16 -11.02
CA ASN A 75 -5.67 0.74 -10.93
C ASN A 75 -5.55 0.21 -9.50
N THR A 76 -4.52 0.61 -8.77
CA THR A 76 -4.35 0.26 -7.35
C THR A 76 -5.52 0.79 -6.53
N HIS A 77 -5.88 2.06 -6.66
CA HIS A 77 -7.04 2.62 -5.96
C HIS A 77 -8.37 1.94 -6.32
N ARG A 78 -8.57 1.54 -7.57
CA ARG A 78 -9.76 0.77 -7.99
C ARG A 78 -9.81 -0.61 -7.33
N THR A 79 -8.68 -1.28 -7.25
CA THR A 79 -8.56 -2.60 -6.62
C THR A 79 -8.85 -2.52 -5.13
N ASP A 80 -8.30 -1.52 -4.45
CA ASP A 80 -8.54 -1.29 -3.02
C ASP A 80 -10.01 -0.98 -2.75
N LYS A 81 -10.62 -0.11 -3.53
CA LYS A 81 -12.06 0.17 -3.42
C LYS A 81 -12.93 -1.08 -3.63
N ARG A 82 -12.55 -1.99 -4.52
CA ARG A 82 -13.25 -3.27 -4.72
C ARG A 82 -13.10 -4.18 -3.51
N ARG A 83 -11.89 -4.29 -2.95
CA ARG A 83 -11.63 -5.07 -1.73
C ARG A 83 -12.46 -4.55 -0.55
N PHE A 84 -12.50 -3.24 -0.33
CA PHE A 84 -13.34 -2.63 0.70
C PHE A 84 -14.83 -2.88 0.49
N ARG A 85 -15.31 -2.90 -0.74
CA ARG A 85 -16.71 -3.28 -1.03
C ARG A 85 -17.01 -4.73 -0.64
N VAL A 86 -16.14 -5.65 -0.97
CA VAL A 86 -16.29 -7.07 -0.61
C VAL A 86 -16.33 -7.24 0.91
N ILE A 87 -15.44 -6.58 1.63
CA ILE A 87 -15.42 -6.60 3.09
C ILE A 87 -16.72 -6.01 3.67
N ARG A 88 -17.26 -4.95 3.10
CA ARG A 88 -18.56 -4.40 3.50
C ARG A 88 -19.74 -5.37 3.27
N PHE A 89 -19.70 -6.18 2.22
CA PHE A 89 -20.74 -7.17 1.95
C PHE A 89 -20.64 -8.41 2.83
N VAL A 90 -19.45 -8.79 3.26
CA VAL A 90 -19.26 -9.95 4.17
C VAL A 90 -19.65 -9.61 5.62
N ARG A 91 -19.47 -8.37 6.06
CA ARG A 91 -19.84 -7.91 7.39
C ARG A 91 -21.34 -7.97 7.73
N PRO A 92 -22.30 -7.64 6.83
CA PRO A 92 -23.72 -7.70 7.17
C PRO A 92 -24.23 -9.11 7.51
N ARG A 93 -23.62 -10.17 6.97
CA ARG A 93 -24.02 -11.55 7.33
C ARG A 93 -23.63 -11.92 8.76
N GLN A 94 -22.52 -11.40 9.25
CA GLN A 94 -22.16 -11.56 10.68
C GLN A 94 -23.04 -10.71 11.58
N SER A 95 -23.57 -9.59 11.12
CA SER A 95 -24.49 -8.76 11.90
C SER A 95 -25.87 -9.40 12.05
N TYR A 96 -26.27 -10.31 11.16
CA TYR A 96 -27.52 -11.07 11.33
C TYR A 96 -27.44 -12.09 12.46
N ALA A 97 -26.33 -12.77 12.63
CA ALA A 97 -26.06 -13.62 13.79
C ALA A 97 -25.91 -12.77 15.07
N GLY A 98 -25.34 -11.60 14.98
CA GLY A 98 -25.21 -10.64 16.07
C GLY A 98 -26.52 -9.95 16.47
N HIS A 99 -27.54 -10.01 15.61
CA HIS A 99 -28.83 -9.40 15.93
C HIS A 99 -29.59 -10.11 17.06
N LEU A 100 -29.40 -11.41 17.20
CA LEU A 100 -30.00 -12.21 18.28
C LEU A 100 -29.28 -12.04 19.63
N THR A 101 -28.01 -11.64 19.62
CA THR A 101 -27.19 -11.43 20.83
C THR A 101 -26.98 -9.95 21.17
N ARG A 102 -27.68 -9.06 20.48
CA ARG A 102 -27.45 -7.62 20.46
C ARG A 102 -27.79 -6.87 21.73
N ARG A 103 -27.72 -7.51 22.83
CA ARG A 103 -28.09 -6.81 24.06
C ARG A 103 -26.96 -6.33 24.91
N SER A 104 -25.82 -6.02 24.46
CA SER A 104 -24.95 -5.31 25.39
C SER A 104 -23.47 -5.46 25.30
N THR A 105 -22.94 -6.06 24.29
CA THR A 105 -21.49 -5.94 24.14
C THR A 105 -21.20 -4.82 23.15
N PRO A 106 -20.54 -3.74 23.58
CA PRO A 106 -19.92 -2.84 22.64
C PRO A 106 -19.01 -3.70 21.78
N ILE A 107 -19.10 -3.51 20.46
CA ILE A 107 -18.16 -4.14 19.55
C ILE A 107 -16.81 -3.52 19.89
N VAL A 108 -16.08 -4.20 20.77
CA VAL A 108 -14.67 -3.92 20.96
C VAL A 108 -14.02 -4.26 19.64
N THR A 109 -13.54 -3.25 18.94
CA THR A 109 -12.78 -3.48 17.72
C THR A 109 -11.56 -4.32 18.09
N ASP A 110 -11.17 -5.26 17.24
CA ASP A 110 -9.99 -6.10 17.49
C ASP A 110 -8.75 -5.28 17.82
N GLU A 111 -8.67 -4.03 17.35
CA GLU A 111 -7.62 -3.09 17.70
C GLU A 111 -7.67 -2.61 19.15
N GLU A 112 -8.84 -2.41 19.72
CA GLU A 112 -8.97 -2.02 21.13
C GLU A 112 -8.63 -3.20 22.05
N ALA A 113 -9.04 -4.40 21.71
CA ALA A 113 -8.68 -5.61 22.44
C ALA A 113 -7.17 -5.88 22.40
N LEU A 114 -6.52 -5.65 21.25
CA LEU A 114 -5.07 -5.76 21.11
C LEU A 114 -4.33 -4.70 21.94
N ARG A 115 -4.78 -3.46 21.94
CA ARG A 115 -4.19 -2.39 22.74
C ARG A 115 -4.31 -2.65 24.24
N GLU A 116 -5.46 -3.12 24.71
CA GLU A 116 -5.66 -3.49 26.10
C GLU A 116 -4.74 -4.64 26.51
N SER A 117 -4.56 -5.65 25.66
CA SER A 117 -3.67 -6.77 25.93
C SER A 117 -2.19 -6.36 25.93
N GLU A 118 -1.76 -5.46 25.05
CA GLU A 118 -0.42 -4.91 25.00
C GLU A 118 -0.12 -4.06 26.22
N VAL A 119 -1.05 -3.22 26.63
CA VAL A 119 -0.91 -2.40 27.85
C VAL A 119 -0.84 -3.29 29.09
N ALA A 120 -1.66 -4.33 29.17
CA ALA A 120 -1.63 -5.28 30.27
C ALA A 120 -0.29 -6.04 30.36
N LEU A 121 0.28 -6.45 29.22
CA LEU A 121 1.59 -7.10 29.15
C LEU A 121 2.73 -6.15 29.56
N LEU A 122 2.66 -4.89 29.12
CA LEU A 122 3.65 -3.87 29.49
C LEU A 122 3.60 -3.56 31.00
N LEU A 123 2.42 -3.41 31.56
CA LEU A 123 2.23 -3.20 33.00
C LEU A 123 2.74 -4.39 33.82
N HIS A 124 2.50 -5.62 33.36
CA HIS A 124 3.01 -6.82 34.01
C HIS A 124 4.53 -6.93 33.93
N ALA A 125 5.13 -6.57 32.80
CA ALA A 125 6.58 -6.53 32.62
C ALA A 125 7.23 -5.46 33.50
N LEU A 126 6.60 -4.29 33.64
CA LEU A 126 7.06 -3.22 34.51
C LEU A 126 6.96 -3.61 36.00
N ALA A 127 5.86 -4.25 36.39
CA ALA A 127 5.70 -4.74 37.77
C ALA A 127 6.77 -5.76 38.19
N LYS A 128 7.22 -6.58 37.24
CA LYS A 128 8.36 -7.51 37.50
C LYS A 128 9.73 -6.84 37.61
N ARG A 129 9.88 -5.67 37.01
CA ARG A 129 11.17 -4.91 37.05
C ARG A 129 11.30 -4.00 38.26
N VAL A 130 10.20 -3.61 38.89
CA VAL A 130 10.19 -2.80 40.10
C VAL A 130 10.50 -3.72 41.28
N THR A 131 11.65 -3.55 41.85
CA THR A 131 12.05 -4.27 43.08
C THR A 131 11.22 -3.79 44.27
N PRO A 132 10.92 -4.67 45.24
CA PRO A 132 10.11 -4.31 46.43
C PRO A 132 10.61 -3.09 47.19
N GLN A 133 11.89 -2.80 47.14
CA GLN A 133 12.50 -1.65 47.78
C GLN A 133 12.12 -0.28 47.17
N GLN A 134 11.61 -0.26 45.98
CA GLN A 134 11.15 0.98 45.31
C GLN A 134 9.66 1.28 45.53
N MET A 135 8.93 0.35 46.14
CA MET A 135 7.53 0.52 46.50
C MET A 135 7.27 1.09 47.88
N GLU A 136 8.31 1.23 48.70
CA GLU A 136 8.23 1.80 50.04
C GLU A 136 8.60 3.29 50.07
N ILE A 137 7.91 4.10 49.31
CA ILE A 137 7.97 5.56 49.45
C ILE A 137 6.58 6.10 49.70
#